data_73614cb7f40672360f036982ad7cb526
#
_entry.id   73614cb7f40672360f036982ad7cb526
#
_cell.length_a   1.000
_cell.length_b   1.000
_cell.length_c   1.000
_cell.angle_alpha   90.00
_cell.angle_beta   90.00
_cell.angle_gamma   90.00
#
_symmetry.space_group_name_H-M   'P 1'
#
loop_
_entity.id
_entity.type
_entity.pdbx_description
1 polymer ?
#
loop_
_entity_poly.entity_id
_entity_poly.type
_entity_poly.pdbx_seq_one_letter_code
_entity_poly.pdbx_strand_id
1 'polypeptide(L)'
;MSLIIWNPVKIAGTYEEAGAACLSVLTEKNYFQGDLAYLAAIRRTVGLPLLRKDFIVDEYQIFEARAAGADAVLLIAACLDKRQMEDLLGTAEGLGLDVLVESHTLKELDKSLVAGARILGINNRDLTSFTVSLQTTFDLLKD
;
A
#
# COMPACT_ATOMS: atom_id res chain seq x y z
N MET A 1 -21.01 27.38 -10.07
CA MET A 1 -20.71 25.97 -9.77
C MET A 1 -19.21 25.81 -9.85
N SER A 2 -18.51 25.82 -8.70
CA SER A 2 -17.06 25.68 -8.69
C SER A 2 -16.72 24.21 -8.98
N LEU A 3 -16.06 23.94 -10.11
CA LEU A 3 -15.42 22.67 -10.38
C LEU A 3 -14.40 22.41 -9.25
N ILE A 4 -14.66 21.43 -8.40
CA ILE A 4 -13.65 20.94 -7.47
C ILE A 4 -12.60 20.24 -8.33
N ILE A 5 -11.53 20.97 -8.67
CA ILE A 5 -10.39 20.37 -9.35
C ILE A 5 -9.66 19.53 -8.29
N TRP A 6 -9.77 18.21 -8.43
CA TRP A 6 -9.03 17.28 -7.58
C TRP A 6 -7.53 17.49 -7.82
N ASN A 7 -6.79 17.84 -6.76
CA ASN A 7 -5.36 18.11 -6.83
C ASN A 7 -4.64 17.30 -5.74
N PRO A 8 -3.99 16.19 -6.08
CA PRO A 8 -3.35 15.30 -5.11
C PRO A 8 -2.22 15.99 -4.34
N VAL A 9 -1.50 16.90 -4.97
CA VAL A 9 -0.39 17.63 -4.32
C VAL A 9 -0.91 18.58 -3.24
N LYS A 10 -2.00 19.31 -3.54
CA LYS A 10 -2.64 20.20 -2.55
C LYS A 10 -3.21 19.40 -1.37
N ILE A 11 -3.83 18.26 -1.65
CA ILE A 11 -4.37 17.38 -0.60
C ILE A 11 -3.24 16.86 0.29
N ALA A 12 -2.12 16.42 -0.30
CA ALA A 12 -0.95 15.94 0.43
C ALA A 12 -0.37 17.02 1.36
N GLY A 13 -0.23 18.24 0.87
CA GLY A 13 0.20 19.39 1.70
C GLY A 13 -0.75 19.67 2.86
N THR A 14 -2.06 19.61 2.62
CA THR A 14 -3.06 19.78 3.70
C THR A 14 -2.94 18.69 4.77
N TYR A 15 -2.65 17.45 4.39
CA TYR A 15 -2.45 16.37 5.36
C TYR A 15 -1.14 16.54 6.15
N GLU A 16 -0.07 17.00 5.50
CA GLU A 16 1.19 17.31 6.18
C GLU A 16 1.01 18.44 7.20
N GLU A 17 0.35 19.53 6.81
CA GLU A 17 0.01 20.64 7.71
C GLU A 17 -0.88 20.21 8.88
N ALA A 18 -1.77 19.25 8.66
CA ALA A 18 -2.62 18.67 9.71
C ALA A 18 -1.89 17.66 10.61
N GLY A 19 -0.61 17.39 10.39
CA GLY A 19 0.20 16.52 11.23
C GLY A 19 0.12 15.02 10.89
N ALA A 20 -0.20 14.66 9.64
CA ALA A 20 -0.12 13.29 9.19
C ALA A 20 1.30 12.74 9.36
N ALA A 21 1.44 11.49 9.80
CA ALA A 21 2.73 10.83 9.97
C ALA A 21 3.27 10.22 8.66
N CYS A 22 2.38 9.84 7.74
CA CYS A 22 2.70 9.30 6.42
C CYS A 22 1.50 9.47 5.47
N LEU A 23 1.71 9.27 4.18
CA LEU A 23 0.67 9.35 3.17
C LEU A 23 0.60 8.07 2.35
N SER A 24 -0.62 7.57 2.13
CA SER A 24 -0.90 6.49 1.18
C SER A 24 -1.39 7.09 -0.13
N VAL A 25 -0.66 6.83 -1.21
CA VAL A 25 -0.93 7.42 -2.54
C VAL A 25 -1.40 6.34 -3.50
N LEU A 26 -2.65 6.47 -3.98
CA LEU A 26 -3.21 5.59 -5.00
C LEU A 26 -2.52 5.81 -6.34
N THR A 27 -1.97 4.74 -6.91
CA THR A 27 -1.33 4.75 -8.24
C THR A 27 -2.02 3.85 -9.25
N GLU A 28 -2.98 3.03 -8.82
CA GLU A 28 -3.77 2.17 -9.69
C GLU A 28 -4.73 3.01 -10.54
N LYS A 29 -4.68 2.84 -11.87
CA LYS A 29 -5.37 3.72 -12.84
C LYS A 29 -6.80 3.29 -13.16
N ASN A 30 -7.01 1.99 -13.30
CA ASN A 30 -8.22 1.46 -13.95
C ASN A 30 -9.45 1.50 -13.04
N TYR A 31 -9.26 1.19 -11.76
CA TYR A 31 -10.36 1.06 -10.79
C TYR A 31 -10.40 2.20 -9.77
N PHE A 32 -9.23 2.80 -9.46
CA PHE A 32 -9.12 3.80 -8.40
C PHE A 32 -8.70 5.18 -8.90
N GLN A 33 -8.56 5.36 -10.22
CA GLN A 33 -8.22 6.64 -10.85
C GLN A 33 -6.91 7.26 -10.30
N GLY A 34 -6.00 6.39 -9.84
CA GLY A 34 -4.67 6.77 -9.39
C GLY A 34 -3.72 7.03 -10.56
N ASP A 35 -2.55 7.53 -10.26
CA ASP A 35 -1.46 7.64 -11.21
C ASP A 35 -0.10 7.65 -10.50
N LEU A 36 0.88 6.93 -11.04
CA LEU A 36 2.25 6.95 -10.52
C LEU A 36 2.85 8.37 -10.55
N ALA A 37 2.42 9.21 -11.49
CA ALA A 37 2.83 10.61 -11.55
C ALA A 37 2.38 11.41 -10.31
N TYR A 38 1.29 11.02 -9.65
CA TYR A 38 0.87 11.67 -8.40
C TYR A 38 1.88 11.43 -7.28
N LEU A 39 2.39 10.21 -7.17
CA LEU A 39 3.41 9.86 -6.18
C LEU A 39 4.67 10.73 -6.37
N ALA A 40 5.18 10.81 -7.61
CA ALA A 40 6.33 11.63 -7.94
C ALA A 40 6.11 13.14 -7.72
N ALA A 41 4.89 13.64 -7.99
CA ALA A 41 4.54 15.04 -7.76
C ALA A 41 4.44 15.36 -6.26
N ILE A 42 3.80 14.49 -5.48
CA ILE A 42 3.68 14.61 -4.02
C ILE A 42 5.07 14.56 -3.37
N ARG A 43 5.95 13.63 -3.79
CA ARG A 43 7.32 13.53 -3.27
C ARG A 43 8.12 14.83 -3.35
N ARG A 44 7.91 15.62 -4.41
CA ARG A 44 8.60 16.92 -4.56
C ARG A 44 8.07 18.02 -3.64
N THR A 45 6.95 17.80 -2.97
CA THR A 45 6.21 18.83 -2.25
C THR A 45 6.18 18.59 -0.75
N VAL A 46 6.11 17.33 -0.31
CA VAL A 46 6.01 16.96 1.11
C VAL A 46 7.22 16.15 1.57
N GLY A 47 7.57 16.29 2.86
CA GLY A 47 8.63 15.54 3.51
C GLY A 47 8.20 14.20 4.11
N LEU A 48 6.90 13.91 4.13
CA LEU A 48 6.34 12.71 4.77
C LEU A 48 6.73 11.41 4.05
N PRO A 49 6.83 10.28 4.78
CA PRO A 49 6.90 8.96 4.16
C PRO A 49 5.71 8.69 3.26
N LEU A 50 5.96 8.12 2.07
CA LEU A 50 4.96 7.83 1.05
C LEU A 50 4.83 6.34 0.81
N LEU A 51 3.62 5.79 0.96
CA LEU A 51 3.26 4.44 0.57
C LEU A 51 2.64 4.44 -0.84
N ARG A 52 3.22 3.67 -1.77
CA ARG A 52 2.55 3.36 -3.04
C ARG A 52 1.42 2.37 -2.79
N LYS A 53 0.19 2.80 -3.00
CA LYS A 53 -1.01 1.94 -2.91
C LYS A 53 -1.43 1.50 -4.29
N ASP A 54 -1.12 0.26 -4.62
CA ASP A 54 -1.37 -0.37 -5.91
C ASP A 54 -1.50 -1.89 -5.75
N PHE A 55 -1.89 -2.61 -6.80
CA PHE A 55 -1.79 -4.07 -6.89
C PHE A 55 -0.40 -4.43 -7.42
N ILE A 56 0.54 -4.71 -6.53
CA ILE A 56 1.91 -5.07 -6.89
C ILE A 56 2.01 -6.59 -7.02
N VAL A 57 2.34 -7.04 -8.22
CA VAL A 57 2.46 -8.45 -8.60
C VAL A 57 3.75 -8.77 -9.36
N ASP A 58 4.54 -7.74 -9.67
CA ASP A 58 5.77 -7.82 -10.46
C ASP A 58 6.86 -6.95 -9.83
N GLU A 59 8.11 -7.43 -9.83
CA GLU A 59 9.27 -6.70 -9.28
C GLU A 59 9.46 -5.34 -9.94
N TYR A 60 9.16 -5.22 -11.23
CA TYR A 60 9.26 -3.96 -11.97
C TYR A 60 8.47 -2.84 -11.28
N GLN A 61 7.28 -3.15 -10.70
CA GLN A 61 6.47 -2.17 -9.98
C GLN A 61 7.15 -1.66 -8.71
N ILE A 62 8.01 -2.48 -8.09
CA ILE A 62 8.79 -2.07 -6.91
C ILE A 62 9.90 -1.10 -7.31
N PHE A 63 10.60 -1.36 -8.43
CA PHE A 63 11.58 -0.41 -8.99
C PHE A 63 10.92 0.91 -9.39
N GLU A 64 9.74 0.85 -10.03
CA GLU A 64 8.95 2.05 -10.35
C GLU A 64 8.58 2.86 -9.10
N ALA A 65 8.13 2.18 -8.03
CA ALA A 65 7.78 2.82 -6.76
C ALA A 65 8.98 3.58 -6.19
N ARG A 66 10.13 2.93 -6.14
CA ARG A 66 11.36 3.55 -5.66
C ARG A 66 11.77 4.75 -6.51
N ALA A 67 11.74 4.61 -7.84
CA ALA A 67 12.07 5.68 -8.78
C ALA A 67 11.12 6.88 -8.67
N ALA A 68 9.84 6.64 -8.37
CA ALA A 68 8.84 7.68 -8.14
C ALA A 68 8.93 8.35 -6.76
N GLY A 69 9.80 7.84 -5.87
CA GLY A 69 10.05 8.42 -4.54
C GLY A 69 9.19 7.85 -3.42
N ALA A 70 8.67 6.64 -3.57
CA ALA A 70 8.04 5.90 -2.46
C ALA A 70 9.08 5.55 -1.37
N ASP A 71 8.61 5.50 -0.14
CA ASP A 71 9.34 4.96 1.02
C ASP A 71 8.83 3.56 1.38
N ALA A 72 7.59 3.25 0.99
CA ALA A 72 6.97 1.96 1.22
C ALA A 72 6.07 1.54 0.06
N VAL A 73 5.82 0.22 -0.02
CA VAL A 73 4.89 -0.40 -0.98
C VAL A 73 3.87 -1.29 -0.26
N LEU A 74 2.70 -1.46 -0.89
CA LEU A 74 1.66 -2.38 -0.43
C LEU A 74 1.78 -3.71 -1.19
N LEU A 75 1.85 -4.82 -0.46
CA LEU A 75 1.60 -6.15 -1.01
C LEU A 75 0.28 -6.69 -0.47
N ILE A 76 -0.54 -7.27 -1.34
CA ILE A 76 -1.84 -7.84 -0.97
C ILE A 76 -1.71 -9.36 -0.97
N ALA A 77 -1.82 -9.97 0.21
CA ALA A 77 -1.59 -11.40 0.38
C ALA A 77 -2.53 -12.27 -0.46
N ALA A 78 -3.77 -11.81 -0.70
CA ALA A 78 -4.73 -12.53 -1.54
C ALA A 78 -4.29 -12.64 -3.01
N CYS A 79 -3.45 -11.71 -3.49
CA CYS A 79 -3.01 -11.63 -4.89
C CYS A 79 -1.72 -12.39 -5.18
N LEU A 80 -1.01 -12.88 -4.15
CA LEU A 80 0.34 -13.42 -4.28
C LEU A 80 0.40 -14.84 -3.71
N ASP A 81 1.14 -15.74 -4.37
CA ASP A 81 1.59 -16.95 -3.71
C ASP A 81 2.77 -16.65 -2.75
N LYS A 82 3.17 -17.67 -1.97
CA LYS A 82 4.22 -17.50 -0.96
C LYS A 82 5.54 -17.07 -1.59
N ARG A 83 5.95 -17.72 -2.68
CA ARG A 83 7.23 -17.47 -3.35
C ARG A 83 7.27 -16.07 -3.97
N GLN A 84 6.19 -15.68 -4.65
CA GLN A 84 6.07 -14.32 -5.19
C GLN A 84 6.19 -13.27 -4.08
N MET A 85 5.56 -13.52 -2.93
CA MET A 85 5.64 -12.62 -1.78
C MET A 85 7.08 -12.52 -1.24
N GLU A 86 7.78 -13.65 -1.08
CA GLU A 86 9.19 -13.69 -0.64
C GLU A 86 10.09 -12.92 -1.61
N ASP A 87 9.93 -13.12 -2.92
CA ASP A 87 10.73 -12.46 -3.96
C ASP A 87 10.48 -10.93 -3.94
N LEU A 88 9.21 -10.50 -3.87
CA LEU A 88 8.84 -9.08 -3.82
C LEU A 88 9.29 -8.39 -2.52
N LEU A 89 9.19 -9.08 -1.37
CA LEU A 89 9.70 -8.58 -0.09
C LEU A 89 11.22 -8.36 -0.17
N GLY A 90 11.97 -9.34 -0.69
CA GLY A 90 13.41 -9.25 -0.86
C GLY A 90 13.83 -8.12 -1.79
N THR A 91 13.12 -7.93 -2.92
CA THR A 91 13.38 -6.84 -3.86
C THR A 91 13.13 -5.48 -3.21
N ALA A 92 12.03 -5.31 -2.50
CA ALA A 92 11.71 -4.06 -1.81
C ALA A 92 12.74 -3.73 -0.72
N GLU A 93 13.11 -4.72 0.11
CA GLU A 93 14.13 -4.57 1.14
C GLU A 93 15.50 -4.20 0.54
N GLY A 94 15.89 -4.83 -0.57
CA GLY A 94 17.13 -4.52 -1.30
C GLY A 94 17.18 -3.08 -1.85
N LEU A 95 16.02 -2.47 -2.08
CA LEU A 95 15.88 -1.07 -2.50
C LEU A 95 15.65 -0.08 -1.34
N GLY A 96 15.64 -0.56 -0.09
CA GLY A 96 15.40 0.25 1.10
C GLY A 96 13.96 0.73 1.20
N LEU A 97 12.99 -0.05 0.71
CA LEU A 97 11.57 0.21 0.85
C LEU A 97 11.01 -0.62 2.01
N ASP A 98 10.17 0.00 2.83
CA ASP A 98 9.31 -0.73 3.75
C ASP A 98 8.16 -1.42 2.98
N VAL A 99 7.65 -2.53 3.52
CA VAL A 99 6.54 -3.27 2.91
C VAL A 99 5.42 -3.47 3.90
N LEU A 100 4.24 -2.91 3.59
CA LEU A 100 2.99 -3.23 4.27
C LEU A 100 2.35 -4.42 3.55
N VAL A 101 2.17 -5.54 4.26
CA VAL A 101 1.46 -6.71 3.71
C VAL A 101 0.04 -6.75 4.25
N GLU A 102 -0.93 -6.62 3.36
CA GLU A 102 -2.36 -6.63 3.68
C GLU A 102 -2.93 -8.05 3.61
N SER A 103 -3.58 -8.49 4.68
CA SER A 103 -4.22 -9.79 4.82
C SER A 103 -5.67 -9.65 5.29
N HIS A 104 -6.56 -10.56 4.85
CA HIS A 104 -7.96 -10.61 5.25
C HIS A 104 -8.30 -11.89 6.00
N THR A 105 -7.57 -12.98 5.78
CA THR A 105 -7.80 -14.28 6.39
C THR A 105 -6.60 -14.74 7.22
N LEU A 106 -6.82 -15.64 8.19
CA LEU A 106 -5.74 -16.23 8.98
C LEU A 106 -4.71 -16.92 8.07
N LYS A 107 -5.15 -17.65 7.05
CA LYS A 107 -4.27 -18.29 6.08
C LYS A 107 -3.36 -17.30 5.33
N GLU A 108 -3.89 -16.12 4.99
CA GLU A 108 -3.10 -15.06 4.38
C GLU A 108 -2.11 -14.44 5.37
N LEU A 109 -2.54 -14.24 6.61
CA LEU A 109 -1.69 -13.72 7.68
C LEU A 109 -0.52 -14.66 7.96
N ASP A 110 -0.78 -15.96 8.13
CA ASP A 110 0.25 -17.00 8.32
C ASP A 110 1.23 -17.02 7.14
N LYS A 111 0.72 -16.98 5.92
CA LYS A 111 1.55 -16.91 4.70
C LYS A 111 2.45 -15.67 4.73
N SER A 112 1.94 -14.53 5.13
CA SER A 112 2.68 -13.27 5.20
C SER A 112 3.79 -13.31 6.26
N LEU A 113 3.48 -13.87 7.43
CA LEU A 113 4.46 -14.06 8.50
C LEU A 113 5.58 -15.01 8.08
N VAL A 114 5.23 -16.14 7.49
CA VAL A 114 6.21 -17.15 7.02
C VAL A 114 7.07 -16.59 5.88
N ALA A 115 6.52 -15.72 5.03
CA ALA A 115 7.30 -15.04 3.98
C ALA A 115 8.23 -13.95 4.51
N GLY A 116 8.14 -13.57 5.79
CA GLY A 116 9.01 -12.60 6.43
C GLY A 116 8.47 -11.18 6.49
N ALA A 117 7.16 -10.98 6.31
CA ALA A 117 6.53 -9.67 6.46
C ALA A 117 6.72 -9.11 7.88
N ARG A 118 7.13 -7.84 7.97
CA ARG A 118 7.38 -7.15 9.26
C ARG A 118 6.26 -6.19 9.63
N ILE A 119 5.58 -5.61 8.64
CA ILE A 119 4.46 -4.70 8.84
C ILE A 119 3.23 -5.35 8.22
N LEU A 120 2.26 -5.68 9.06
CA LEU A 120 1.04 -6.39 8.69
C LEU A 120 -0.16 -5.46 8.79
N GLY A 121 -1.00 -5.49 7.77
CA GLY A 121 -2.29 -4.81 7.75
C GLY A 121 -3.43 -5.81 7.69
N ILE A 122 -4.47 -5.59 8.49
CA ILE A 122 -5.70 -6.38 8.41
C ILE A 122 -6.72 -5.59 7.60
N ASN A 123 -7.14 -6.17 6.46
CA ASN A 123 -8.22 -5.59 5.68
C ASN A 123 -9.56 -6.16 6.14
N ASN A 124 -10.40 -5.29 6.71
CA ASN A 124 -11.74 -5.66 7.17
C ASN A 124 -12.75 -5.82 6.02
N ARG A 125 -12.37 -5.50 4.79
CA ARG A 125 -13.19 -5.75 3.61
C ARG A 125 -12.78 -7.05 2.95
N ASP A 126 -13.74 -7.97 2.81
CA ASP A 126 -13.60 -9.13 1.95
C ASP A 126 -13.52 -8.67 0.48
N LEU A 127 -12.43 -9.00 -0.21
CA LEU A 127 -12.20 -8.57 -1.59
C LEU A 127 -13.07 -9.32 -2.62
N THR A 128 -13.74 -10.40 -2.21
CA THR A 128 -14.63 -11.18 -3.07
C THR A 128 -16.08 -10.67 -2.99
N SER A 129 -16.59 -10.49 -1.76
CA SER A 129 -17.97 -10.05 -1.50
C SER A 129 -18.11 -8.54 -1.29
N PHE A 130 -17.02 -7.81 -1.09
CA PHE A 130 -16.95 -6.41 -0.69
C PHE A 130 -17.64 -6.08 0.64
N THR A 131 -17.97 -7.09 1.42
CA THR A 131 -18.53 -6.93 2.78
C THR A 131 -17.45 -6.43 3.72
N VAL A 132 -17.79 -5.48 4.57
CA VAL A 132 -16.89 -4.92 5.59
C VAL A 132 -17.34 -5.38 6.98
N SER A 133 -16.41 -5.95 7.76
CA SER A 133 -16.66 -6.36 9.14
C SER A 133 -15.42 -6.15 10.01
N LEU A 134 -15.58 -5.41 11.09
CA LEU A 134 -14.53 -5.27 12.12
C LEU A 134 -14.23 -6.58 12.84
N GLN A 135 -15.15 -7.56 12.78
CA GLN A 135 -14.95 -8.87 13.36
C GLN A 135 -13.71 -9.57 12.80
N THR A 136 -13.39 -9.34 11.50
CA THR A 136 -12.17 -9.85 10.87
C THR A 136 -10.92 -9.51 11.69
N THR A 137 -10.77 -8.24 12.09
CA THR A 137 -9.64 -7.82 12.92
C THR A 137 -9.63 -8.53 14.28
N PHE A 138 -10.77 -8.61 14.95
CA PHE A 138 -10.86 -9.24 16.26
C PHE A 138 -10.57 -10.74 16.22
N ASP A 139 -10.95 -11.41 15.15
CA ASP A 139 -10.70 -12.84 14.99
C ASP A 139 -9.24 -13.13 14.67
N LEU A 140 -8.59 -12.31 13.84
CA LEU A 140 -7.18 -12.45 13.49
C LEU A 140 -6.20 -12.05 14.61
N LEU A 141 -6.63 -11.26 15.59
CA LEU A 141 -5.79 -10.85 16.72
C LEU A 141 -5.86 -11.83 17.91
N LYS A 142 -6.65 -12.89 17.85
CA LYS A 142 -6.77 -13.89 18.93
C LYS A 142 -5.68 -14.94 18.90
N ASP A 143 -5.04 -15.13 17.77
CA ASP A 143 -4.00 -16.13 17.49
C ASP A 143 -2.62 -15.44 17.35
#